data_fcf41f48fb9cc3875eb4af162b778d01
#
_entry.id   fcf41f48fb9cc3875eb4af162b778d01
#
_cell.length_a   1.000
_cell.length_b   1.000
_cell.length_c   1.000
_cell.angle_alpha   90.00
_cell.angle_beta   90.00
_cell.angle_gamma   90.00
#
_symmetry.space_group_name_H-M   'P 1'
#
loop_
_entity.id
_entity.type
_entity.pdbx_description
1 polymer ?
#
loop_
_entity_poly.entity_id
_entity_poly.type
_entity_poly.pdbx_seq_one_letter_code
_entity_poly.pdbx_strand_id
1 'polypeptide(L)'
;MNLSDSMKKFMSIITNAVRRAPRASLLLTLVAGMTHLFYSLRIQLLYDRSALVHHEWWRLLTCHWVHLSWDHLFWSAMTFLGLGSLCELMDKKKYYTTVTTSALLIPMAIWWGMPDLVVYGGLSGLDCALYALLMVLLIKREIRSRSRAWVAFFSLLLVGLIAKITYETVSGQTIFVSNAHSGMVPVPLAHLAGGAVGTVIGLMKDTVIAGKSGKQGTGRQVFLPGNPVTPHNKKNQLGR
;
A
#
# COMPACT_ATOMS: atom_id res chain seq x y z
N MET A 1 -30.95 -26.18 -10.32
CA MET A 1 -29.72 -25.88 -9.57
C MET A 1 -30.00 -26.20 -8.11
N ASN A 2 -29.31 -27.20 -7.55
CA ASN A 2 -29.61 -27.70 -6.22
C ASN A 2 -29.20 -26.67 -5.16
N LEU A 3 -30.03 -26.47 -4.12
CA LEU A 3 -29.76 -25.49 -3.04
C LEU A 3 -28.37 -25.70 -2.40
N SER A 4 -27.94 -26.98 -2.31
CA SER A 4 -26.60 -27.38 -1.83
C SER A 4 -25.46 -26.82 -2.70
N ASP A 5 -25.62 -26.79 -4.03
CA ASP A 5 -24.57 -26.33 -4.94
C ASP A 5 -24.46 -24.79 -4.92
N SER A 6 -25.59 -24.10 -4.78
CA SER A 6 -25.62 -22.64 -4.60
C SER A 6 -24.95 -22.25 -3.28
N MET A 7 -25.20 -22.99 -2.20
CA MET A 7 -24.60 -22.75 -0.90
C MET A 7 -23.08 -23.01 -0.92
N LYS A 8 -22.62 -24.09 -1.55
CA LYS A 8 -21.19 -24.37 -1.73
C LYS A 8 -20.48 -23.28 -2.53
N LYS A 9 -21.11 -22.81 -3.63
CA LYS A 9 -20.58 -21.73 -4.43
C LYS A 9 -20.50 -20.42 -3.64
N PHE A 10 -21.52 -20.07 -2.87
CA PHE A 10 -21.55 -18.90 -2.00
C PHE A 10 -20.46 -18.98 -0.92
N MET A 11 -20.33 -20.11 -0.22
CA MET A 11 -19.26 -20.34 0.77
C MET A 11 -17.86 -20.26 0.14
N SER A 12 -17.68 -20.78 -1.07
CA SER A 12 -16.41 -20.67 -1.81
C SER A 12 -16.06 -19.20 -2.12
N ILE A 13 -17.04 -18.40 -2.53
CA ILE A 13 -16.85 -16.96 -2.79
C ILE A 13 -16.43 -16.24 -1.51
N ILE A 14 -17.13 -16.47 -0.39
CA ILE A 14 -16.78 -15.87 0.90
C ILE A 14 -15.38 -16.30 1.34
N THR A 15 -15.08 -17.58 1.28
CA THR A 15 -13.77 -18.10 1.68
C THR A 15 -12.64 -17.49 0.85
N ASN A 16 -12.84 -17.33 -0.45
CA ASN A 16 -11.86 -16.69 -1.34
C ASN A 16 -11.74 -15.19 -1.07
N ALA A 17 -12.84 -14.49 -0.79
CA ALA A 17 -12.81 -13.07 -0.40
C ALA A 17 -12.07 -12.87 0.93
N VAL A 18 -12.36 -13.69 1.94
CA VAL A 18 -11.68 -13.64 3.24
C VAL A 18 -10.19 -13.98 3.12
N ARG A 19 -9.82 -14.93 2.27
CA ARG A 19 -8.40 -15.27 2.02
C ARG A 19 -7.64 -14.15 1.33
N ARG A 20 -8.32 -13.37 0.48
CA ARG A 20 -7.75 -12.23 -0.26
C ARG A 20 -7.93 -10.89 0.46
N ALA A 21 -8.60 -10.87 1.62
CA ALA A 21 -8.79 -9.62 2.36
C ALA A 21 -7.44 -9.00 2.76
N PRO A 22 -7.28 -7.67 2.67
CA PRO A 22 -6.07 -6.95 3.11
C PRO A 22 -6.09 -6.83 4.64
N ARG A 23 -5.80 -7.94 5.32
CA ARG A 23 -5.99 -8.09 6.78
C ARG A 23 -5.09 -7.17 7.58
N ALA A 24 -3.87 -6.94 7.11
CA ALA A 24 -2.94 -6.09 7.84
C ALA A 24 -3.37 -4.63 7.73
N SER A 25 -3.76 -4.17 6.55
CA SER A 25 -4.27 -2.81 6.35
C SER A 25 -5.52 -2.55 7.19
N LEU A 26 -6.47 -3.49 7.21
CA LEU A 26 -7.67 -3.43 8.04
C LEU A 26 -7.31 -3.37 9.53
N LEU A 27 -6.46 -4.29 10.01
CA LEU A 27 -6.07 -4.36 11.42
C LEU A 27 -5.38 -3.08 11.87
N LEU A 28 -4.41 -2.59 11.11
CA LEU A 28 -3.65 -1.39 11.45
C LEU A 28 -4.54 -0.14 11.43
N THR A 29 -5.50 -0.04 10.51
CA THR A 29 -6.51 1.04 10.51
C THR A 29 -7.40 0.97 11.75
N LEU A 30 -7.85 -0.23 12.15
CA LEU A 30 -8.63 -0.42 13.37
C LEU A 30 -7.82 -0.03 14.61
N VAL A 31 -6.55 -0.38 14.69
CA VAL A 31 -5.65 0.05 15.77
C VAL A 31 -5.59 1.57 15.86
N ALA A 32 -5.46 2.29 14.74
CA ALA A 32 -5.47 3.75 14.72
C ALA A 32 -6.80 4.34 15.24
N GLY A 33 -7.92 3.76 14.86
CA GLY A 33 -9.23 4.13 15.40
C GLY A 33 -9.35 3.89 16.90
N MET A 34 -8.93 2.72 17.37
CA MET A 34 -8.97 2.35 18.79
C MET A 34 -8.06 3.24 19.63
N THR A 35 -6.83 3.53 19.20
CA THR A 35 -5.93 4.42 19.94
C THR A 35 -6.51 5.84 20.07
N HIS A 36 -7.28 6.29 19.08
CA HIS A 36 -7.90 7.61 19.14
C HIS A 36 -9.04 7.71 20.16
N LEU A 37 -9.77 6.61 20.39
CA LEU A 37 -10.88 6.57 21.36
C LEU A 37 -10.40 6.69 22.81
N PHE A 38 -9.18 6.24 23.12
CA PHE A 38 -8.64 6.20 24.49
C PHE A 38 -7.57 7.28 24.70
N TYR A 39 -7.94 8.38 25.37
CA TYR A 39 -7.06 9.54 25.59
C TYR A 39 -5.75 9.16 26.31
N SER A 40 -5.81 8.38 27.37
CA SER A 40 -4.63 7.93 28.12
C SER A 40 -3.68 7.11 27.23
N LEU A 41 -4.20 6.28 26.35
CA LEU A 41 -3.42 5.48 25.41
C LEU A 41 -2.73 6.37 24.39
N ARG A 42 -3.40 7.40 23.88
CA ARG A 42 -2.80 8.37 22.95
C ARG A 42 -1.55 9.02 23.53
N ILE A 43 -1.61 9.49 24.76
CA ILE A 43 -0.47 10.16 25.44
C ILE A 43 0.70 9.20 25.61
N GLN A 44 0.45 7.94 25.94
CA GLN A 44 1.49 6.94 26.15
C GLN A 44 2.14 6.43 24.86
N LEU A 45 1.44 6.52 23.74
CA LEU A 45 1.88 5.99 22.44
C LEU A 45 2.40 7.08 21.48
N LEU A 46 2.09 8.34 21.72
CA LEU A 46 2.56 9.49 20.94
C LEU A 46 4.09 9.58 20.98
N TYR A 47 4.72 9.92 19.87
CA TYR A 47 6.11 10.35 19.91
C TYR A 47 6.22 11.57 20.81
N ASP A 48 7.02 11.47 21.82
CA ASP A 48 7.38 12.54 22.74
C ASP A 48 8.88 12.51 22.92
N ARG A 49 9.54 13.61 22.55
CA ARG A 49 11.00 13.69 22.55
C ARG A 49 11.57 13.54 23.96
N SER A 50 10.92 14.10 24.97
CA SER A 50 11.37 14.00 26.36
C SER A 50 11.23 12.57 26.88
N ALA A 51 10.13 11.91 26.59
CA ALA A 51 9.92 10.51 26.98
C ALA A 51 10.90 9.56 26.30
N LEU A 52 11.27 9.82 25.04
CA LEU A 52 12.29 9.04 24.34
C LEU A 52 13.68 9.15 24.99
N VAL A 53 14.05 10.32 25.52
CA VAL A 53 15.29 10.49 26.32
C VAL A 53 15.22 9.66 27.61
N HIS A 54 14.03 9.44 28.17
CA HIS A 54 13.79 8.58 29.33
C HIS A 54 13.56 7.11 28.98
N HIS A 55 14.02 6.68 27.77
CA HIS A 55 14.00 5.30 27.29
C HIS A 55 12.61 4.73 26.92
N GLU A 56 11.61 5.57 26.64
CA GLU A 56 10.31 5.11 26.14
C GLU A 56 10.34 4.83 24.63
N TRP A 57 11.23 3.93 24.20
CA TRP A 57 11.53 3.66 22.77
C TRP A 57 10.37 3.12 21.96
N TRP A 58 9.36 2.51 22.60
CA TRP A 58 8.15 2.03 21.89
C TRP A 58 7.44 3.15 21.15
N ARG A 59 7.55 4.40 21.60
CA ARG A 59 6.95 5.58 20.98
C ARG A 59 7.44 5.83 19.55
N LEU A 60 8.63 5.35 19.19
CA LEU A 60 9.12 5.41 17.82
C LEU A 60 8.24 4.58 16.87
N LEU A 61 7.69 3.45 17.33
CA LEU A 61 6.81 2.61 16.51
C LEU A 61 5.36 2.99 16.66
N THR A 62 4.91 3.29 17.89
CA THR A 62 3.49 3.45 18.20
C THR A 62 2.91 4.78 17.75
N CYS A 63 3.73 5.82 17.58
CA CYS A 63 3.29 7.16 17.20
C CYS A 63 2.48 7.20 15.89
N HIS A 64 2.74 6.28 14.97
CA HIS A 64 2.05 6.25 13.70
C HIS A 64 0.54 6.01 13.83
N TRP A 65 0.11 5.32 14.88
CA TRP A 65 -1.32 5.02 15.12
C TRP A 65 -2.01 6.05 16.00
N VAL A 66 -1.30 7.09 16.44
CA VAL A 66 -1.85 8.15 17.26
C VAL A 66 -2.23 9.37 16.41
N HIS A 67 -3.45 9.85 16.57
CA HIS A 67 -3.95 11.03 15.86
C HIS A 67 -4.44 12.09 16.85
N LEU A 68 -4.15 13.37 16.56
CA LEU A 68 -4.46 14.47 17.47
C LEU A 68 -5.87 15.03 17.28
N SER A 69 -6.50 14.82 16.11
CA SER A 69 -7.86 15.24 15.82
C SER A 69 -8.64 14.16 15.05
N TRP A 70 -9.98 14.23 15.10
CA TRP A 70 -10.85 13.35 14.32
C TRP A 70 -10.69 13.53 12.81
N ASP A 71 -10.50 14.76 12.36
CA ASP A 71 -10.28 15.06 10.94
C ASP A 71 -8.97 14.43 10.46
N HIS A 72 -7.90 14.55 11.23
CA HIS A 72 -6.62 13.91 10.94
C HIS A 72 -6.74 12.38 10.91
N LEU A 73 -7.42 11.78 11.89
CA LEU A 73 -7.67 10.34 11.89
C LEU A 73 -8.46 9.91 10.66
N PHE A 74 -9.55 10.61 10.35
CA PHE A 74 -10.43 10.21 9.24
C PHE A 74 -9.69 10.17 7.91
N TRP A 75 -9.03 11.26 7.55
CA TRP A 75 -8.32 11.34 6.27
C TRP A 75 -7.15 10.36 6.19
N SER A 76 -6.33 10.26 7.24
CA SER A 76 -5.20 9.32 7.26
C SER A 76 -5.67 7.87 7.28
N ALA A 77 -6.65 7.50 8.09
CA ALA A 77 -7.16 6.13 8.16
C ALA A 77 -7.79 5.67 6.84
N MET A 78 -8.57 6.54 6.17
CA MET A 78 -9.15 6.24 4.85
C MET A 78 -8.08 6.07 3.79
N THR A 79 -7.07 6.95 3.79
CA THR A 79 -5.93 6.88 2.86
C THR A 79 -5.11 5.62 3.10
N PHE A 80 -4.77 5.33 4.36
CA PHE A 80 -4.03 4.12 4.73
C PHE A 80 -4.78 2.85 4.35
N LEU A 81 -6.07 2.78 4.64
CA LEU A 81 -6.90 1.62 4.29
C LEU A 81 -6.95 1.42 2.78
N GLY A 82 -7.17 2.47 2.01
CA GLY A 82 -7.23 2.40 0.55
C GLY A 82 -5.90 2.00 -0.09
N LEU A 83 -4.86 2.79 0.16
CA LEU A 83 -3.53 2.55 -0.41
C LEU A 83 -2.90 1.27 0.13
N GLY A 84 -3.01 1.04 1.43
CA GLY A 84 -2.50 -0.16 2.09
C GLY A 84 -3.16 -1.42 1.54
N SER A 85 -4.48 -1.42 1.37
CA SER A 85 -5.20 -2.56 0.79
C SER A 85 -4.72 -2.87 -0.63
N LEU A 86 -4.57 -1.85 -1.46
CA LEU A 86 -4.08 -2.04 -2.84
C LEU A 86 -2.64 -2.59 -2.85
N CYS A 87 -1.74 -2.02 -2.05
CA CYS A 87 -0.36 -2.49 -1.95
C CYS A 87 -0.28 -3.91 -1.39
N GLU A 88 -1.03 -4.23 -0.32
CA GLU A 88 -1.06 -5.56 0.31
C GLU A 88 -1.57 -6.63 -0.66
N LEU A 89 -2.56 -6.29 -1.51
CA LEU A 89 -3.11 -7.21 -2.51
C LEU A 89 -2.20 -7.36 -3.73
N MET A 90 -1.47 -6.30 -4.12
CA MET A 90 -0.58 -6.33 -5.29
C MET A 90 0.76 -7.01 -4.99
N ASP A 91 1.41 -6.66 -3.88
CA ASP A 91 2.70 -7.21 -3.45
C ASP A 91 2.81 -7.18 -1.92
N LYS A 92 2.37 -8.25 -1.32
CA LYS A 92 2.32 -8.41 0.13
C LYS A 92 3.69 -8.24 0.81
N LYS A 93 4.75 -8.75 0.17
CA LYS A 93 6.12 -8.64 0.71
C LYS A 93 6.58 -7.17 0.73
N LYS A 94 6.43 -6.47 -0.40
CA LYS A 94 6.80 -5.06 -0.48
C LYS A 94 5.95 -4.19 0.45
N TYR A 95 4.65 -4.49 0.57
CA TYR A 95 3.78 -3.82 1.54
C TYR A 95 4.33 -3.91 2.96
N TYR A 96 4.58 -5.13 3.48
CA TYR A 96 5.11 -5.29 4.84
C TYR A 96 6.49 -4.65 5.00
N THR A 97 7.38 -4.82 4.03
CA THR A 97 8.71 -4.19 4.08
C THR A 97 8.58 -2.67 4.12
N THR A 98 7.68 -2.07 3.32
CA THR A 98 7.47 -0.62 3.31
C THR A 98 6.91 -0.13 4.63
N VAL A 99 5.85 -0.75 5.14
CA VAL A 99 5.24 -0.34 6.42
C VAL A 99 6.25 -0.45 7.56
N THR A 100 6.95 -1.57 7.70
CA THR A 100 7.90 -1.77 8.80
C THR A 100 9.12 -0.85 8.69
N THR A 101 9.70 -0.71 7.50
CA THR A 101 10.86 0.17 7.30
C THR A 101 10.47 1.64 7.51
N SER A 102 9.32 2.08 6.98
CA SER A 102 8.86 3.46 7.17
C SER A 102 8.52 3.74 8.63
N ALA A 103 7.89 2.80 9.34
CA ALA A 103 7.56 2.96 10.76
C ALA A 103 8.81 3.17 11.64
N LEU A 104 9.96 2.66 11.23
CA LEU A 104 11.22 2.89 11.90
C LEU A 104 11.94 4.17 11.43
N LEU A 105 12.06 4.34 10.10
CA LEU A 105 12.88 5.41 9.54
C LEU A 105 12.24 6.79 9.67
N ILE A 106 10.91 6.91 9.64
CA ILE A 106 10.22 8.19 9.76
C ILE A 106 10.54 8.87 11.12
N PRO A 107 10.28 8.23 12.28
CA PRO A 107 10.57 8.86 13.56
C PRO A 107 12.06 9.07 13.79
N MET A 108 12.92 8.22 13.23
CA MET A 108 14.37 8.46 13.25
C MET A 108 14.75 9.70 12.44
N ALA A 109 14.17 9.90 11.25
CA ALA A 109 14.40 11.10 10.47
C ALA A 109 13.91 12.37 11.20
N ILE A 110 12.78 12.29 11.90
CA ILE A 110 12.25 13.38 12.74
C ILE A 110 13.22 13.65 13.91
N TRP A 111 13.71 12.62 14.58
CA TRP A 111 14.63 12.76 15.70
C TRP A 111 15.88 13.55 15.32
N TRP A 112 16.45 13.26 14.16
CA TRP A 112 17.69 13.90 13.71
C TRP A 112 17.45 15.20 12.95
N GLY A 113 16.40 15.26 12.13
CA GLY A 113 16.15 16.36 11.21
C GLY A 113 15.29 17.48 11.78
N MET A 114 14.57 17.24 12.88
CA MET A 114 13.67 18.22 13.51
C MET A 114 13.88 18.24 15.03
N PRO A 115 15.02 18.75 15.53
CA PRO A 115 15.36 18.71 16.95
C PRO A 115 14.36 19.47 17.84
N ASP A 116 13.70 20.49 17.31
CA ASP A 116 12.73 21.32 18.03
C ASP A 116 11.31 20.71 18.05
N LEU A 117 11.06 19.65 17.28
CA LEU A 117 9.77 18.99 17.28
C LEU A 117 9.61 18.12 18.53
N VAL A 118 8.72 18.54 19.43
CA VAL A 118 8.50 17.87 20.71
C VAL A 118 7.62 16.64 20.56
N VAL A 119 6.52 16.73 19.81
CA VAL A 119 5.53 15.65 19.64
C VAL A 119 5.23 15.38 18.16
N TYR A 120 5.03 14.10 17.84
CA TYR A 120 4.63 13.67 16.50
C TYR A 120 3.69 12.46 16.57
N GLY A 121 2.75 12.39 15.64
CA GLY A 121 1.87 11.24 15.48
C GLY A 121 1.07 11.30 14.19
N GLY A 122 0.68 10.13 13.72
CA GLY A 122 -0.20 9.96 12.57
C GLY A 122 0.33 9.03 11.48
N LEU A 123 -0.60 8.49 10.72
CA LEU A 123 -0.33 7.58 9.60
C LEU A 123 0.22 8.29 8.35
N SER A 124 0.15 9.63 8.26
CA SER A 124 0.39 10.39 7.03
C SER A 124 1.76 10.14 6.38
N GLY A 125 2.80 9.90 7.18
CA GLY A 125 4.11 9.49 6.66
C GLY A 125 4.07 8.09 6.03
N LEU A 126 3.35 7.15 6.65
CA LEU A 126 3.12 5.81 6.09
C LEU A 126 2.22 5.87 4.84
N ASP A 127 1.25 6.79 4.81
CA ASP A 127 0.40 7.01 3.64
C ASP A 127 1.24 7.47 2.44
N CYS A 128 2.18 8.37 2.64
CA CYS A 128 3.12 8.79 1.60
C CYS A 128 4.02 7.63 1.13
N ALA A 129 4.43 6.76 2.04
CA ALA A 129 5.21 5.57 1.69
C ALA A 129 4.40 4.58 0.84
N LEU A 130 3.17 4.30 1.23
CA LEU A 130 2.28 3.40 0.49
C LEU A 130 1.83 4.00 -0.85
N TYR A 131 1.61 5.31 -0.90
CA TYR A 131 1.32 6.01 -2.15
C TYR A 131 2.48 5.88 -3.14
N ALA A 132 3.70 6.19 -2.70
CA ALA A 132 4.89 6.07 -3.54
C ALA A 132 5.13 4.62 -3.99
N LEU A 133 5.00 3.65 -3.07
CA LEU A 133 5.07 2.24 -3.40
C LEU A 133 4.06 1.86 -4.48
N LEU A 134 2.78 2.23 -4.30
CA LEU A 134 1.70 1.92 -5.24
C LEU A 134 1.99 2.51 -6.62
N MET A 135 2.38 3.78 -6.69
CA MET A 135 2.70 4.42 -7.98
C MET A 135 3.83 3.69 -8.70
N VAL A 136 4.90 3.33 -7.99
CA VAL A 136 6.03 2.59 -8.59
C VAL A 136 5.61 1.20 -9.04
N LEU A 137 4.79 0.49 -8.28
CA LEU A 137 4.27 -0.83 -8.68
C LEU A 137 3.41 -0.74 -9.95
N LEU A 138 2.54 0.28 -10.03
CA LEU A 138 1.70 0.52 -11.20
C LEU A 138 2.53 0.93 -12.42
N ILE A 139 3.50 1.82 -12.26
CA ILE A 139 4.43 2.19 -13.34
C ILE A 139 5.16 0.95 -13.88
N LYS A 140 5.73 0.12 -13.01
CA LYS A 140 6.42 -1.13 -13.41
C LYS A 140 5.49 -2.09 -14.15
N ARG A 141 4.24 -2.19 -13.71
CA ARG A 141 3.21 -3.00 -14.37
C ARG A 141 2.92 -2.47 -15.78
N GLU A 142 2.70 -1.16 -15.91
CA GLU A 142 2.33 -0.54 -17.18
C GLU A 142 3.51 -0.46 -18.17
N ILE A 143 4.75 -0.40 -17.71
CA ILE A 143 5.94 -0.59 -18.56
C ILE A 143 5.94 -1.99 -19.18
N ARG A 144 5.61 -3.03 -18.40
CA ARG A 144 5.53 -4.42 -18.91
C ARG A 144 4.38 -4.58 -19.93
N SER A 145 3.26 -3.90 -19.73
CA SER A 145 2.11 -3.91 -20.66
C SER A 145 2.30 -2.96 -21.85
N ARG A 146 3.41 -2.21 -21.91
CA ARG A 146 3.74 -1.21 -22.95
C ARG A 146 2.72 -0.07 -23.08
N SER A 147 1.99 0.23 -22.04
CA SER A 147 1.01 1.32 -22.02
C SER A 147 1.63 2.65 -21.61
N ARG A 148 2.14 3.41 -22.60
CA ARG A 148 2.83 4.69 -22.36
C ARG A 148 1.94 5.73 -21.64
N ALA A 149 0.66 5.79 -21.98
CA ALA A 149 -0.28 6.74 -21.38
C ALA A 149 -0.43 6.51 -19.87
N TRP A 150 -0.60 5.25 -19.44
CA TRP A 150 -0.70 4.92 -18.02
C TRP A 150 0.62 5.09 -17.28
N VAL A 151 1.76 4.81 -17.91
CA VAL A 151 3.08 5.12 -17.32
C VAL A 151 3.20 6.62 -17.06
N ALA A 152 2.87 7.47 -18.04
CA ALA A 152 2.90 8.92 -17.89
C ALA A 152 1.94 9.39 -16.77
N PHE A 153 0.72 8.85 -16.73
CA PHE A 153 -0.28 9.19 -15.72
C PHE A 153 0.21 8.87 -14.29
N PHE A 154 0.68 7.65 -14.02
CA PHE A 154 1.16 7.28 -12.68
C PHE A 154 2.46 8.00 -12.32
N SER A 155 3.32 8.32 -13.30
CA SER A 155 4.51 9.16 -13.06
C SER A 155 4.12 10.58 -12.67
N LEU A 156 3.12 11.15 -13.32
CA LEU A 156 2.59 12.47 -12.96
C LEU A 156 2.02 12.48 -11.53
N LEU A 157 1.30 11.42 -11.13
CA LEU A 157 0.80 11.28 -9.76
C LEU A 157 1.95 11.21 -8.75
N LEU A 158 3.03 10.49 -9.08
CA LEU A 158 4.22 10.44 -8.21
C LEU A 158 4.91 11.81 -8.09
N VAL A 159 5.01 12.56 -9.17
CA VAL A 159 5.47 13.96 -9.15
C VAL A 159 4.54 14.84 -8.32
N GLY A 160 3.23 14.58 -8.35
CA GLY A 160 2.23 15.27 -7.51
C GLY A 160 2.50 15.10 -6.00
N LEU A 161 3.01 13.94 -5.57
CA LEU A 161 3.45 13.76 -4.18
C LEU A 161 4.62 14.71 -3.82
N ILE A 162 5.59 14.85 -4.71
CA ILE A 162 6.72 15.76 -4.50
C ILE A 162 6.21 17.20 -4.42
N ALA A 163 5.32 17.59 -5.32
CA ALA A 163 4.70 18.92 -5.31
C ALA A 163 3.93 19.20 -4.02
N LYS A 164 3.16 18.21 -3.53
CA LYS A 164 2.48 18.28 -2.23
C LYS A 164 3.46 18.54 -1.09
N ILE A 165 4.52 17.74 -0.98
CA ILE A 165 5.52 17.86 0.09
C ILE A 165 6.22 19.22 0.02
N THR A 166 6.56 19.69 -1.19
CA THR A 166 7.16 21.01 -1.41
C THR A 166 6.21 22.12 -0.96
N TYR A 167 4.94 22.03 -1.33
CA TYR A 167 3.93 23.01 -0.89
C TYR A 167 3.84 23.08 0.64
N GLU A 168 3.72 21.94 1.31
CA GLU A 168 3.64 21.87 2.78
C GLU A 168 4.91 22.41 3.46
N THR A 169 6.08 22.20 2.84
CA THR A 169 7.36 22.72 3.35
C THR A 169 7.43 24.24 3.24
N VAL A 170 6.96 24.81 2.13
CA VAL A 170 7.07 26.24 1.86
C VAL A 170 5.94 27.04 2.54
N SER A 171 4.71 26.50 2.53
CA SER A 171 3.55 27.22 3.08
C SER A 171 3.35 27.01 4.58
N GLY A 172 3.91 25.96 5.16
CA GLY A 172 3.62 25.55 6.54
C GLY A 172 2.16 25.08 6.76
N GLN A 173 1.44 24.79 5.67
CA GLN A 173 0.03 24.38 5.72
C GLN A 173 -0.15 22.96 5.18
N THR A 174 -1.10 22.22 5.76
CA THR A 174 -1.52 20.91 5.24
C THR A 174 -2.60 21.09 4.17
N ILE A 175 -2.62 20.18 3.16
CA ILE A 175 -3.63 20.26 2.08
C ILE A 175 -4.96 19.64 2.51
N PHE A 176 -4.94 18.56 3.31
CA PHE A 176 -6.14 17.74 3.60
C PHE A 176 -6.68 17.90 5.01
N VAL A 177 -5.92 18.45 5.94
CA VAL A 177 -6.30 18.56 7.35
C VAL A 177 -6.29 20.02 7.76
N SER A 178 -7.35 20.49 8.40
CA SER A 178 -7.40 21.88 8.86
C SER A 178 -6.49 22.10 10.06
N ASN A 179 -5.54 23.03 9.94
CA ASN A 179 -4.66 23.44 11.04
C ASN A 179 -5.38 24.38 12.03
N ALA A 180 -6.51 24.96 11.63
CA ALA A 180 -7.17 26.06 12.36
C ALA A 180 -7.67 25.67 13.76
N HIS A 181 -7.96 24.39 14.00
CA HIS A 181 -8.55 23.95 15.26
C HIS A 181 -7.70 22.96 16.05
N SER A 182 -6.59 22.45 15.48
CA SER A 182 -5.82 21.37 16.10
C SER A 182 -4.43 21.79 16.59
N GLY A 183 -3.97 23.00 16.25
CA GLY A 183 -2.60 23.42 16.57
C GLY A 183 -1.51 22.53 15.92
N MET A 184 -1.91 21.68 14.96
CA MET A 184 -1.00 20.77 14.29
C MET A 184 -0.12 21.52 13.31
N VAL A 185 1.18 21.24 13.37
CA VAL A 185 2.16 21.69 12.37
C VAL A 185 2.39 20.54 11.41
N PRO A 186 2.35 20.78 10.09
CA PRO A 186 2.72 19.75 9.13
C PRO A 186 4.16 19.32 9.37
N VAL A 187 4.42 18.01 9.19
CA VAL A 187 5.77 17.44 9.30
C VAL A 187 6.19 16.91 7.93
N PRO A 188 6.57 17.80 6.98
CA PRO A 188 6.92 17.42 5.60
C PRO A 188 8.07 16.41 5.54
N LEU A 189 8.98 16.44 6.52
CA LEU A 189 10.07 15.47 6.63
C LEU A 189 9.55 14.03 6.80
N ALA A 190 8.46 13.83 7.53
CA ALA A 190 7.83 12.52 7.67
C ALA A 190 7.28 12.02 6.32
N HIS A 191 6.64 12.92 5.56
CA HIS A 191 6.11 12.63 4.22
C HIS A 191 7.24 12.31 3.23
N LEU A 192 8.32 13.08 3.27
CA LEU A 192 9.50 12.87 2.42
C LEU A 192 10.18 11.54 2.73
N ALA A 193 10.43 11.26 4.00
CA ALA A 193 11.05 10.00 4.43
C ALA A 193 10.18 8.79 4.03
N GLY A 194 8.87 8.87 4.27
CA GLY A 194 7.94 7.82 3.83
C GLY A 194 7.94 7.64 2.32
N GLY A 195 7.77 8.70 1.55
CA GLY A 195 7.78 8.66 0.08
C GLY A 195 9.09 8.10 -0.49
N ALA A 196 10.23 8.46 0.10
CA ALA A 196 11.54 7.91 -0.28
C ALA A 196 11.61 6.39 -0.04
N VAL A 197 11.21 5.92 1.14
CA VAL A 197 11.18 4.48 1.48
C VAL A 197 10.27 3.72 0.51
N GLY A 198 9.04 4.19 0.28
CA GLY A 198 8.10 3.54 -0.63
C GLY A 198 8.63 3.46 -2.06
N THR A 199 9.28 4.54 -2.54
CA THR A 199 9.91 4.58 -3.87
C THR A 199 11.05 3.57 -3.97
N VAL A 200 11.97 3.56 -3.02
CA VAL A 200 13.13 2.65 -3.02
C VAL A 200 12.67 1.19 -3.01
N ILE A 201 11.77 0.81 -2.10
CA ILE A 201 11.27 -0.56 -2.01
C ILE A 201 10.48 -0.94 -3.27
N GLY A 202 9.70 -0.01 -3.82
CA GLY A 202 8.99 -0.21 -5.08
C GLY A 202 9.94 -0.52 -6.23
N LEU A 203 11.08 0.16 -6.30
CA LEU A 203 12.11 -0.02 -7.35
C LEU A 203 12.91 -1.32 -7.19
N MET A 204 13.04 -1.86 -5.98
CA MET A 204 13.76 -3.11 -5.75
C MET A 204 13.24 -4.22 -6.67
N LYS A 205 14.17 -5.07 -7.14
CA LYS A 205 13.83 -6.24 -7.96
C LYS A 205 12.92 -7.19 -7.17
N ASP A 206 11.93 -7.75 -7.85
CA ASP A 206 11.10 -8.80 -7.27
C ASP A 206 12.01 -10.01 -7.00
N THR A 207 12.17 -10.39 -5.74
CA THR A 207 12.91 -11.63 -5.41
C THR A 207 12.04 -12.77 -5.90
N VAL A 208 12.38 -13.31 -7.07
CA VAL A 208 11.84 -14.59 -7.55
C VAL A 208 12.28 -15.62 -6.51
N ILE A 209 11.39 -15.99 -5.60
CA ILE A 209 11.58 -17.22 -4.86
C ILE A 209 11.45 -18.29 -5.94
N ALA A 210 12.58 -18.87 -6.33
CA ALA A 210 12.59 -20.05 -7.20
C ALA A 210 11.74 -21.09 -6.47
N GLY A 211 10.48 -21.17 -6.85
CA GLY A 211 9.58 -22.22 -6.40
C GLY A 211 10.26 -23.52 -6.77
N LYS A 212 10.51 -24.40 -5.79
CA LYS A 212 10.92 -25.77 -6.00
C LYS A 212 10.07 -26.30 -7.15
N SER A 213 10.69 -26.50 -8.31
CA SER A 213 10.11 -27.22 -9.42
C SER A 213 9.75 -28.61 -8.90
N GLY A 214 8.52 -28.75 -8.43
CA GLY A 214 7.93 -30.04 -8.20
C GLY A 214 7.88 -30.73 -9.57
N LYS A 215 8.60 -31.83 -9.70
CA LYS A 215 8.54 -32.75 -10.83
C LYS A 215 7.06 -32.89 -11.25
N GLN A 216 6.64 -32.25 -12.32
CA GLN A 216 5.41 -32.60 -12.99
C GLN A 216 5.64 -33.91 -13.72
N GLY A 217 5.08 -34.97 -13.13
CA GLY A 217 4.86 -36.21 -13.82
C GLY A 217 3.94 -35.98 -15.02
N THR A 218 4.37 -36.57 -16.09
CA THR A 218 3.68 -36.98 -17.33
C THR A 218 2.17 -36.75 -17.40
N GLY A 219 1.74 -36.02 -18.42
CA GLY A 219 0.60 -36.40 -19.23
C GLY A 219 -0.76 -35.85 -18.80
N ARG A 220 -1.13 -34.71 -19.32
CA ARG A 220 -2.49 -34.49 -19.84
C ARG A 220 -2.49 -33.31 -20.82
N GLN A 221 -2.48 -33.64 -22.12
CA GLN A 221 -2.85 -32.69 -23.15
C GLN A 221 -4.32 -32.30 -22.94
N VAL A 222 -4.56 -31.01 -22.67
CA VAL A 222 -5.89 -30.46 -22.71
C VAL A 222 -6.19 -30.15 -24.17
N PHE A 223 -7.05 -30.97 -24.77
CA PHE A 223 -7.66 -30.71 -26.06
C PHE A 223 -8.49 -29.43 -25.98
N LEU A 224 -8.13 -28.41 -26.76
CA LEU A 224 -9.00 -27.30 -27.07
C LEU A 224 -9.94 -27.76 -28.21
N PRO A 225 -11.27 -27.47 -28.16
CA PRO A 225 -12.18 -27.83 -29.24
C PRO A 225 -11.83 -27.03 -30.49
N GLY A 226 -11.52 -27.78 -31.56
CA GLY A 226 -11.16 -27.21 -32.87
C GLY A 226 -12.33 -26.55 -33.58
N ASN A 227 -12.02 -25.55 -34.35
CA ASN A 227 -12.88 -24.99 -35.39
C ASN A 227 -13.21 -26.04 -36.46
N PRO A 228 -14.41 -26.02 -37.00
CA PRO A 228 -14.82 -26.97 -38.05
C PRO A 228 -14.05 -26.70 -39.33
N VAL A 229 -13.35 -27.71 -39.79
CA VAL A 229 -12.70 -27.77 -41.12
C VAL A 229 -13.77 -28.01 -42.14
N THR A 230 -13.97 -27.07 -43.05
CA THR A 230 -14.81 -27.27 -44.27
C THR A 230 -14.11 -28.27 -45.21
N PRO A 231 -14.87 -29.26 -45.76
CA PRO A 231 -14.27 -30.20 -46.68
C PRO A 231 -14.09 -29.58 -48.06
N HIS A 232 -12.83 -29.50 -48.51
CA HIS A 232 -12.49 -29.20 -49.90
C HIS A 232 -12.78 -30.41 -50.77
N ASN A 233 -13.74 -30.24 -51.71
CA ASN A 233 -14.19 -31.15 -52.70
C ASN A 233 -13.08 -31.40 -53.76
N LYS A 234 -12.51 -32.61 -53.76
CA LYS A 234 -11.74 -33.12 -54.89
C LYS A 234 -12.67 -33.69 -55.94
N LYS A 235 -12.89 -32.98 -57.03
CA LYS A 235 -13.36 -33.56 -58.26
C LYS A 235 -12.25 -33.53 -59.29
N ASN A 236 -11.84 -34.75 -59.67
CA ASN A 236 -11.42 -35.27 -60.96
C ASN A 236 -10.94 -34.29 -62.05
N GLN A 237 -9.74 -34.52 -62.52
CA GLN A 237 -9.57 -34.61 -63.97
C GLN A 237 -8.53 -35.69 -64.29
N LEU A 238 -9.07 -36.81 -64.79
CA LEU A 238 -8.41 -37.72 -65.69
C LEU A 238 -8.54 -37.17 -67.10
N GLY A 239 -7.47 -37.28 -67.92
CA GLY A 239 -7.66 -37.43 -69.33
C GLY A 239 -6.90 -36.45 -70.25
N ARG A 240 -5.90 -37.00 -70.80
CA ARG A 240 -5.18 -36.83 -72.09
C ARG A 240 -3.88 -36.05 -72.06
#